data_68aa54423a4eeda23c92acf6970ad4c2
#
_entry.id   68aa54423a4eeda23c92acf6970ad4c2
#
_cell.length_a   1.000
_cell.length_b   1.000
_cell.length_c   1.000
_cell.angle_alpha   90.00
_cell.angle_beta   90.00
_cell.angle_gamma   90.00
#
_symmetry.space_group_name_H-M   'P 1'
#
loop_
_entity.id
_entity.type
_entity.pdbx_description
1 polymer ?
#
loop_
_entity_poly.entity_id
_entity_poly.type
_entity_poly.pdbx_seq_one_letter_code
_entity_poly.pdbx_strand_id
1 'polypeptide(L)'
;MKMIKEDARLRAYYDSVIDNAVQDAAFVISRSVKDFSYGRKGDALAVKDLAVQTFFDSLYYAFNVYGNPASMARVRACVPVLIFIGEDGFYLYAINSYSDEDNNTVMEHCWFPKKHYIGELLQDRYSVRYTLGDQVYVYDRTNSELTKGEYTDFKDKIPFFADRDNFEILRDSAVRQSVEKEFALYIEKYNSLCHKSSFALELQFPAVDEEDWKRTLSDVGLLAFAQGFPVLHGQKYEHYALGCARVIRKAPIVGYKYAGQLYYCRTGCEFYRDTVRENTWDIIYFNAPEEAAQKGYFPCTYCRP
;
A
#
# COMPACT_ATOMS: atom_id res chain seq x y z
N MET A 1 30.02 -24.12 8.59
CA MET A 1 29.25 -23.63 9.78
C MET A 1 29.41 -22.15 10.09
N LYS A 2 30.62 -21.54 10.04
CA LYS A 2 30.81 -20.08 10.20
C LYS A 2 30.13 -19.25 9.08
N MET A 3 30.30 -19.61 7.80
CA MET A 3 29.69 -18.92 6.66
C MET A 3 28.15 -18.88 6.75
N ILE A 4 27.51 -19.98 7.09
CA ILE A 4 26.03 -20.05 7.19
C ILE A 4 25.49 -19.12 8.28
N LYS A 5 26.21 -19.00 9.42
CA LYS A 5 25.83 -18.07 10.50
C LYS A 5 26.02 -16.60 10.11
N GLU A 6 27.01 -16.31 9.29
CA GLU A 6 27.32 -14.95 8.84
C GLU A 6 26.30 -14.50 7.78
N ASP A 7 25.91 -15.38 6.86
CA ASP A 7 24.88 -15.13 5.86
C ASP A 7 23.51 -14.90 6.52
N ALA A 8 23.09 -15.74 7.48
CA ALA A 8 21.87 -15.54 8.24
C ALA A 8 21.85 -14.24 9.03
N ARG A 9 23.00 -13.82 9.58
CA ARG A 9 23.13 -12.53 10.29
C ARG A 9 23.00 -11.35 9.36
N LEU A 10 23.61 -11.43 8.17
CA LEU A 10 23.51 -10.37 7.16
C LEU A 10 22.09 -10.25 6.64
N ARG A 11 21.43 -11.38 6.38
CA ARG A 11 20.02 -11.40 5.99
C ARG A 11 19.13 -10.70 7.04
N ALA A 12 19.23 -11.11 8.30
CA ALA A 12 18.47 -10.48 9.38
C ALA A 12 18.78 -8.98 9.53
N TYR A 13 20.02 -8.57 9.28
CA TYR A 13 20.39 -7.15 9.29
C TYR A 13 19.72 -6.37 8.16
N TYR A 14 19.79 -6.87 6.92
CA TYR A 14 19.17 -6.18 5.77
C TYR A 14 17.65 -6.16 5.88
N ASP A 15 17.03 -7.26 6.29
CA ASP A 15 15.58 -7.31 6.53
C ASP A 15 15.20 -6.25 7.57
N SER A 16 15.92 -6.17 8.69
CA SER A 16 15.66 -5.16 9.73
C SER A 16 15.86 -3.72 9.25
N VAL A 17 16.86 -3.47 8.41
CA VAL A 17 17.11 -2.12 7.87
C VAL A 17 16.01 -1.71 6.92
N ILE A 18 15.55 -2.61 6.05
CA ILE A 18 14.46 -2.35 5.12
C ILE A 18 13.15 -2.17 5.88
N ASP A 19 12.83 -3.02 6.86
CA ASP A 19 11.63 -2.91 7.68
C ASP A 19 11.56 -1.57 8.43
N ASN A 20 12.67 -1.13 9.03
CA ASN A 20 12.71 0.16 9.69
C ASN A 20 12.47 1.32 8.70
N ALA A 21 13.09 1.29 7.55
CA ALA A 21 12.92 2.33 6.53
C ALA A 21 11.48 2.38 5.99
N VAL A 22 10.84 1.22 5.81
CA VAL A 22 9.42 1.13 5.40
C VAL A 22 8.50 1.65 6.50
N GLN A 23 8.79 1.36 7.77
CA GLN A 23 8.01 1.86 8.91
C GLN A 23 8.11 3.38 9.03
N ASP A 24 9.30 3.97 8.86
CA ASP A 24 9.51 5.41 8.87
C ASP A 24 8.70 6.10 7.76
N ALA A 25 8.73 5.55 6.56
CA ALA A 25 7.95 6.05 5.43
C ALA A 25 6.42 5.91 5.66
N ALA A 26 5.98 4.77 6.20
CA ALA A 26 4.56 4.54 6.53
C ALA A 26 4.09 5.49 7.63
N PHE A 27 4.95 5.85 8.60
CA PHE A 27 4.65 6.83 9.62
C PHE A 27 4.38 8.23 9.02
N VAL A 28 5.18 8.65 8.03
CA VAL A 28 4.94 9.90 7.28
C VAL A 28 3.58 9.88 6.61
N ILE A 29 3.23 8.78 5.95
CA ILE A 29 1.91 8.61 5.33
C ILE A 29 0.81 8.71 6.39
N SER A 30 0.96 8.05 7.54
CA SER A 30 -0.06 8.04 8.61
C SER A 30 -0.39 9.42 9.17
N ARG A 31 0.59 10.31 9.21
CA ARG A 31 0.41 11.71 9.67
C ARG A 31 -0.34 12.59 8.67
N SER A 32 -0.24 12.24 7.41
CA SER A 32 -0.75 13.05 6.30
C SER A 32 -2.09 12.54 5.74
N VAL A 33 -2.64 11.45 6.30
CA VAL A 33 -3.83 10.71 5.80
C VAL A 33 -5.13 11.51 5.79
N LYS A 34 -5.14 12.76 6.21
CA LYS A 34 -6.30 13.64 5.91
C LYS A 34 -6.68 13.67 4.41
N ASP A 35 -5.78 13.25 3.49
CA ASP A 35 -5.90 13.47 2.06
C ASP A 35 -5.78 12.22 1.16
N PHE A 36 -5.59 11.00 1.71
CA PHE A 36 -5.54 9.76 0.89
C PHE A 36 -6.92 9.26 0.47
N SER A 37 -7.98 9.72 1.12
CA SER A 37 -9.35 9.43 0.74
C SER A 37 -9.93 10.59 -0.08
N TYR A 38 -10.07 10.42 -1.38
CA TYR A 38 -10.94 11.20 -2.27
C TYR A 38 -10.83 12.73 -2.18
N GLY A 39 -9.70 13.37 -2.55
CA GLY A 39 -9.93 14.79 -2.55
C GLY A 39 -8.98 15.70 -3.28
N ARG A 40 -7.74 15.80 -3.13
CA ARG A 40 -6.92 16.78 -3.84
C ARG A 40 -5.66 16.14 -4.42
N LYS A 41 -5.60 16.09 -5.77
CA LYS A 41 -4.48 15.44 -6.50
C LYS A 41 -3.08 15.95 -6.12
N GLY A 42 -2.94 17.19 -5.65
CA GLY A 42 -1.65 17.79 -5.31
C GLY A 42 -1.06 17.28 -3.99
N ASP A 43 -1.89 17.16 -2.96
CA ASP A 43 -1.43 16.85 -1.61
C ASP A 43 -1.00 15.37 -1.48
N ALA A 44 -1.71 14.45 -2.16
CA ALA A 44 -1.39 13.03 -2.17
C ALA A 44 -0.03 12.72 -2.83
N LEU A 45 0.37 13.47 -3.86
CA LEU A 45 1.67 13.31 -4.51
C LEU A 45 2.80 13.77 -3.58
N ALA A 46 2.66 14.94 -2.97
CA ALA A 46 3.66 15.48 -2.05
C ALA A 46 3.92 14.56 -0.85
N VAL A 47 2.89 13.91 -0.33
CA VAL A 47 3.02 12.93 0.76
C VAL A 47 3.76 11.67 0.31
N LYS A 48 3.48 11.18 -0.89
CA LYS A 48 4.20 10.03 -1.46
C LYS A 48 5.67 10.33 -1.68
N ASP A 49 5.99 11.52 -2.20
CA ASP A 49 7.38 11.95 -2.40
C ASP A 49 8.12 12.08 -1.08
N LEU A 50 7.48 12.66 -0.05
CA LEU A 50 8.05 12.75 1.28
C LEU A 50 8.26 11.35 1.91
N ALA A 51 7.35 10.42 1.72
CA ALA A 51 7.50 9.05 2.19
C ALA A 51 8.67 8.33 1.49
N VAL A 52 8.82 8.50 0.17
CA VAL A 52 9.96 7.98 -0.59
C VAL A 52 11.27 8.59 -0.08
N GLN A 53 11.31 9.90 0.12
CA GLN A 53 12.50 10.56 0.65
C GLN A 53 12.85 10.01 2.04
N THR A 54 11.87 9.93 2.95
CA THR A 54 12.08 9.39 4.30
C THR A 54 12.61 7.96 4.26
N PHE A 55 12.05 7.10 3.40
CA PHE A 55 12.51 5.74 3.22
C PHE A 55 13.99 5.70 2.83
N PHE A 56 14.40 6.44 1.80
CA PHE A 56 15.80 6.45 1.37
C PHE A 56 16.72 7.12 2.37
N ASP A 57 16.30 8.16 3.05
CA ASP A 57 17.09 8.81 4.10
C ASP A 57 17.36 7.83 5.25
N SER A 58 16.38 7.05 5.69
CA SER A 58 16.55 5.99 6.70
C SER A 58 17.58 4.97 6.25
N LEU A 59 17.56 4.53 4.98
CA LEU A 59 18.57 3.64 4.42
C LEU A 59 19.97 4.29 4.40
N TYR A 60 20.07 5.55 3.98
CA TYR A 60 21.35 6.23 3.91
C TYR A 60 21.98 6.39 5.28
N TYR A 61 21.20 6.65 6.32
CA TYR A 61 21.69 6.67 7.70
C TYR A 61 22.08 5.27 8.18
N ALA A 62 21.26 4.26 7.94
CA ALA A 62 21.56 2.88 8.36
C ALA A 62 22.85 2.34 7.73
N PHE A 63 23.13 2.68 6.48
CA PHE A 63 24.36 2.29 5.77
C PHE A 63 25.52 3.27 5.96
N ASN A 64 25.35 4.35 6.73
CA ASN A 64 26.34 5.40 6.96
C ASN A 64 26.90 6.00 5.65
N VAL A 65 26.01 6.23 4.68
CA VAL A 65 26.36 6.80 3.36
C VAL A 65 25.78 8.19 3.12
N TYR A 66 25.05 8.72 4.09
CA TYR A 66 24.42 10.03 3.98
C TYR A 66 25.45 11.12 3.70
N GLY A 67 25.17 12.00 2.71
CA GLY A 67 26.09 13.04 2.28
C GLY A 67 27.14 12.60 1.26
N ASN A 68 27.21 11.31 0.87
CA ASN A 68 28.05 10.82 -0.22
C ASN A 68 27.18 10.44 -1.43
N PRO A 69 27.05 11.30 -2.47
CA PRO A 69 26.12 11.08 -3.57
C PRO A 69 26.33 9.75 -4.31
N ALA A 70 27.59 9.35 -4.52
CA ALA A 70 27.89 8.11 -5.23
C ALA A 70 27.47 6.86 -4.44
N SER A 71 27.68 6.86 -3.12
CA SER A 71 27.26 5.77 -2.24
C SER A 71 25.75 5.73 -2.05
N MET A 72 25.12 6.91 -1.92
CA MET A 72 23.65 7.04 -1.87
C MET A 72 23.00 6.49 -3.14
N ALA A 73 23.55 6.81 -4.32
CA ALA A 73 23.06 6.28 -5.60
C ALA A 73 23.17 4.75 -5.68
N ARG A 74 24.25 4.16 -5.15
CA ARG A 74 24.41 2.70 -5.07
C ARG A 74 23.35 2.05 -4.19
N VAL A 75 23.10 2.59 -2.99
CA VAL A 75 22.06 2.09 -2.09
C VAL A 75 20.69 2.22 -2.75
N ARG A 76 20.41 3.34 -3.41
CA ARG A 76 19.16 3.57 -4.12
C ARG A 76 18.95 2.55 -5.25
N ALA A 77 20.00 2.20 -5.97
CA ALA A 77 19.95 1.18 -7.04
C ALA A 77 19.63 -0.23 -6.50
N CYS A 78 19.94 -0.52 -5.23
CA CYS A 78 19.58 -1.79 -4.58
C CYS A 78 18.09 -1.88 -4.21
N VAL A 79 17.33 -0.79 -4.31
CA VAL A 79 15.89 -0.77 -4.08
C VAL A 79 15.18 -0.41 -5.39
N PRO A 80 15.01 -1.37 -6.29
CA PRO A 80 14.47 -1.11 -7.63
C PRO A 80 13.00 -0.70 -7.61
N VAL A 81 12.23 -1.09 -6.57
CA VAL A 81 10.80 -0.79 -6.52
C VAL A 81 10.29 -0.59 -5.10
N LEU A 82 9.44 0.42 -4.93
CA LEU A 82 8.54 0.63 -3.79
C LEU A 82 7.10 0.57 -4.29
N ILE A 83 6.23 -0.13 -3.55
CA ILE A 83 4.81 -0.28 -3.88
C ILE A 83 4.00 0.40 -2.79
N PHE A 84 3.22 1.40 -3.18
CA PHE A 84 2.33 2.13 -2.29
C PHE A 84 0.92 1.59 -2.43
N ILE A 85 0.46 0.88 -1.42
CA ILE A 85 -0.89 0.31 -1.33
C ILE A 85 -1.83 1.41 -0.88
N GLY A 86 -2.80 1.76 -1.71
CA GLY A 86 -3.84 2.76 -1.43
C GLY A 86 -5.21 2.12 -1.29
N GLU A 87 -6.21 2.93 -0.96
CA GLU A 87 -7.59 2.48 -0.72
C GLU A 87 -8.22 1.80 -1.94
N ASP A 88 -8.01 2.36 -3.14
CA ASP A 88 -8.68 1.99 -4.39
C ASP A 88 -7.70 1.61 -5.50
N GLY A 89 -6.50 1.19 -5.10
CA GLY A 89 -5.42 0.83 -6.01
C GLY A 89 -4.05 1.17 -5.45
N PHE A 90 -3.02 0.91 -6.21
CA PHE A 90 -1.63 1.06 -5.78
C PHE A 90 -0.79 1.82 -6.81
N TYR A 91 0.37 2.28 -6.36
CA TYR A 91 1.36 2.95 -7.18
C TYR A 91 2.70 2.23 -7.06
N LEU A 92 3.45 2.19 -8.16
CA LEU A 92 4.85 1.79 -8.13
C LEU A 92 5.71 3.05 -8.23
N TYR A 93 6.70 3.14 -7.36
CA TYR A 93 7.85 4.03 -7.51
C TYR A 93 9.05 3.16 -7.81
N ALA A 94 9.54 3.21 -9.05
CA ALA A 94 10.45 2.19 -9.54
C ALA A 94 11.38 2.74 -10.61
N ILE A 95 12.50 2.05 -10.82
CA ILE A 95 13.47 2.40 -11.86
C ILE A 95 12.83 2.22 -13.23
N ASN A 96 12.91 3.24 -14.04
CA ASN A 96 12.52 3.23 -15.44
C ASN A 96 13.68 3.75 -16.31
N SER A 97 13.67 3.42 -17.58
CA SER A 97 14.64 3.92 -18.54
C SER A 97 13.99 4.84 -19.55
N TYR A 98 14.67 5.91 -19.89
CA TYR A 98 14.31 6.80 -20.99
C TYR A 98 15.58 7.24 -21.73
N SER A 99 15.44 7.75 -22.94
CA SER A 99 16.53 8.39 -23.67
C SER A 99 16.56 9.88 -23.36
N ASP A 100 17.71 10.41 -23.01
CA ASP A 100 17.92 11.85 -22.87
C ASP A 100 18.03 12.54 -24.26
N GLU A 101 18.26 13.86 -24.25
CA GLU A 101 18.37 14.67 -25.46
C GLU A 101 19.57 14.24 -26.35
N ASP A 102 20.57 13.61 -25.76
CA ASP A 102 21.80 13.12 -26.42
C ASP A 102 21.67 11.64 -26.84
N ASN A 103 20.46 11.04 -26.75
CA ASN A 103 20.19 9.61 -26.97
C ASN A 103 20.92 8.64 -26.00
N ASN A 104 21.38 9.09 -24.87
CA ASN A 104 21.90 8.19 -23.84
C ASN A 104 20.75 7.57 -23.07
N THR A 105 20.88 6.29 -22.70
CA THR A 105 19.90 5.64 -21.84
C THR A 105 20.14 6.07 -20.39
N VAL A 106 19.18 6.78 -19.82
CA VAL A 106 19.15 7.19 -18.42
C VAL A 106 18.22 6.25 -17.66
N MET A 107 18.65 5.78 -16.49
CA MET A 107 17.84 4.96 -15.58
C MET A 107 17.56 5.77 -14.31
N GLU A 108 16.31 6.01 -14.05
CA GLU A 108 15.87 6.83 -12.91
C GLU A 108 14.60 6.27 -12.28
N HIS A 109 14.46 6.47 -10.96
CA HIS A 109 13.23 6.15 -10.27
C HIS A 109 12.15 7.16 -10.65
N CYS A 110 10.99 6.65 -11.04
CA CYS A 110 9.82 7.47 -11.32
C CYS A 110 8.53 6.83 -10.81
N TRP A 111 7.48 7.66 -10.68
CA TRP A 111 6.15 7.16 -10.39
C TRP A 111 5.50 6.56 -11.65
N PHE A 112 5.03 5.33 -11.51
CA PHE A 112 4.16 4.73 -12.50
C PHE A 112 2.70 5.14 -12.27
N PRO A 113 1.84 5.12 -13.31
CA PRO A 113 0.43 5.40 -13.14
C PRO A 113 -0.24 4.48 -12.13
N LYS A 114 -1.25 5.00 -11.43
CA LYS A 114 -2.06 4.23 -10.49
C LYS A 114 -2.65 3.00 -11.16
N LYS A 115 -2.54 1.86 -10.50
CA LYS A 115 -3.17 0.60 -10.87
C LYS A 115 -4.33 0.28 -9.93
N HIS A 116 -5.39 -0.32 -10.44
CA HIS A 116 -6.54 -0.72 -9.65
C HIS A 116 -6.46 -2.20 -9.26
N TYR A 117 -7.15 -2.56 -8.18
CA TYR A 117 -7.35 -3.95 -7.80
C TYR A 117 -8.49 -4.53 -8.63
N ILE A 118 -8.20 -5.44 -9.54
CA ILE A 118 -9.16 -5.94 -10.51
C ILE A 118 -9.34 -7.45 -10.34
N GLY A 119 -10.59 -7.88 -10.22
CA GLY A 119 -10.98 -9.28 -10.29
C GLY A 119 -12.02 -9.50 -11.39
N GLU A 120 -11.93 -10.64 -12.04
CA GLU A 120 -12.88 -11.08 -13.06
C GLU A 120 -13.79 -12.16 -12.49
N LEU A 121 -15.10 -12.01 -12.63
CA LEU A 121 -16.08 -12.89 -12.04
C LEU A 121 -17.09 -13.41 -13.07
N LEU A 122 -17.65 -14.60 -12.81
CA LEU A 122 -18.70 -15.24 -13.61
C LEU A 122 -18.30 -15.36 -15.10
N GLN A 123 -17.20 -16.08 -15.37
CA GLN A 123 -16.66 -16.31 -16.72
C GLN A 123 -16.40 -14.98 -17.44
N ASP A 124 -15.74 -14.06 -16.74
CA ASP A 124 -15.39 -12.73 -17.23
C ASP A 124 -16.57 -11.82 -17.60
N ARG A 125 -17.80 -12.17 -17.21
CA ARG A 125 -18.95 -11.30 -17.41
C ARG A 125 -18.81 -9.99 -16.65
N TYR A 126 -18.35 -10.06 -15.39
CA TYR A 126 -18.15 -8.91 -14.55
C TYR A 126 -16.68 -8.65 -14.30
N SER A 127 -16.23 -7.44 -14.60
CA SER A 127 -14.94 -6.92 -14.15
C SER A 127 -15.17 -6.05 -12.93
N VAL A 128 -14.62 -6.44 -11.80
CA VAL A 128 -14.82 -5.75 -10.53
C VAL A 128 -13.53 -5.05 -10.12
N ARG A 129 -13.61 -3.75 -9.89
CA ARG A 129 -12.54 -2.98 -9.22
C ARG A 129 -12.87 -2.89 -7.76
N TYR A 130 -12.01 -3.47 -6.94
CA TYR A 130 -12.15 -3.46 -5.50
C TYR A 130 -11.51 -2.24 -4.87
N THR A 131 -12.03 -1.84 -3.70
CA THR A 131 -11.29 -1.05 -2.72
C THR A 131 -10.82 -1.96 -1.58
N LEU A 132 -9.98 -1.47 -0.67
CA LEU A 132 -9.64 -2.21 0.55
C LEU A 132 -10.82 -2.32 1.53
N GLY A 133 -11.87 -1.51 1.33
CA GLY A 133 -13.13 -1.55 2.07
C GLY A 133 -14.24 -2.28 1.32
N ASP A 134 -15.48 -1.87 1.60
CA ASP A 134 -16.70 -2.50 1.11
C ASP A 134 -17.20 -1.91 -0.23
N GLN A 135 -16.57 -0.83 -0.71
CA GLN A 135 -16.94 -0.17 -1.97
C GLN A 135 -16.31 -0.89 -3.17
N VAL A 136 -17.10 -1.10 -4.20
CA VAL A 136 -16.69 -1.72 -5.47
C VAL A 136 -17.19 -0.93 -6.67
N TYR A 137 -16.51 -1.12 -7.80
CA TYR A 137 -16.96 -0.66 -9.12
C TYR A 137 -17.13 -1.90 -9.99
N VAL A 138 -18.36 -2.18 -10.38
CA VAL A 138 -18.71 -3.36 -11.18
C VAL A 138 -18.96 -2.93 -12.61
N TYR A 139 -18.19 -3.47 -13.53
CA TYR A 139 -18.41 -3.33 -14.98
C TYR A 139 -19.06 -4.60 -15.53
N ASP A 140 -20.31 -4.48 -15.97
CA ASP A 140 -21.03 -5.56 -16.68
C ASP A 140 -20.71 -5.48 -18.18
N ARG A 141 -19.94 -6.44 -18.67
CA ARG A 141 -19.53 -6.49 -20.07
C ARG A 141 -20.70 -6.74 -21.03
N THR A 142 -21.78 -7.36 -20.54
CA THR A 142 -22.97 -7.63 -21.39
C THR A 142 -23.70 -6.34 -21.73
N ASN A 143 -23.83 -5.45 -20.75
CA ASN A 143 -24.56 -4.20 -20.89
C ASN A 143 -23.64 -2.99 -21.12
N SER A 144 -22.31 -3.19 -21.05
CA SER A 144 -21.31 -2.11 -21.08
C SER A 144 -21.55 -1.03 -20.03
N GLU A 145 -22.05 -1.44 -18.85
CA GLU A 145 -22.43 -0.55 -17.75
C GLU A 145 -21.40 -0.62 -16.61
N LEU A 146 -20.96 0.55 -16.12
CA LEU A 146 -20.12 0.68 -14.94
C LEU A 146 -20.95 1.26 -13.79
N THR A 147 -21.11 0.49 -12.74
CA THR A 147 -21.86 0.90 -11.54
C THR A 147 -20.95 0.88 -10.33
N LYS A 148 -21.07 1.90 -9.47
CA LYS A 148 -20.39 2.00 -8.18
C LYS A 148 -21.38 1.78 -7.04
N GLY A 149 -20.99 1.04 -6.00
CA GLY A 149 -21.81 0.82 -4.80
C GLY A 149 -21.07 0.02 -3.72
N GLU A 150 -21.75 -0.27 -2.64
CA GLU A 150 -21.30 -1.29 -1.70
C GLU A 150 -21.44 -2.69 -2.34
N TYR A 151 -20.57 -3.64 -1.97
CA TYR A 151 -20.63 -4.99 -2.56
C TYR A 151 -22.01 -5.64 -2.41
N THR A 152 -22.72 -5.36 -1.31
CA THR A 152 -24.07 -5.86 -1.03
C THR A 152 -25.13 -5.40 -2.03
N ASP A 153 -24.93 -4.25 -2.70
CA ASP A 153 -25.83 -3.74 -3.74
C ASP A 153 -25.84 -4.63 -4.99
N PHE A 154 -24.81 -5.45 -5.14
CA PHE A 154 -24.60 -6.32 -6.31
C PHE A 154 -24.90 -7.79 -6.07
N LYS A 155 -25.38 -8.18 -4.88
CA LYS A 155 -25.63 -9.59 -4.49
C LYS A 155 -26.55 -10.35 -5.44
N ASP A 156 -27.53 -9.67 -6.05
CA ASP A 156 -28.46 -10.30 -6.99
C ASP A 156 -27.81 -10.54 -8.36
N LYS A 157 -26.82 -9.75 -8.74
CA LYS A 157 -26.03 -9.90 -9.99
C LYS A 157 -24.82 -10.82 -9.80
N ILE A 158 -24.20 -10.76 -8.62
CA ILE A 158 -22.98 -11.51 -8.24
C ILE A 158 -23.28 -12.27 -6.94
N PRO A 159 -23.73 -13.52 -7.00
CA PRO A 159 -24.13 -14.29 -5.82
C PRO A 159 -23.06 -14.41 -4.74
N PHE A 160 -21.79 -14.38 -5.09
CA PHE A 160 -20.67 -14.40 -4.15
C PHE A 160 -20.65 -13.17 -3.20
N PHE A 161 -21.30 -12.09 -3.56
CA PHE A 161 -21.42 -10.87 -2.74
C PHE A 161 -22.57 -10.92 -1.74
N ALA A 162 -23.34 -12.00 -1.71
CA ALA A 162 -24.36 -12.20 -0.69
C ALA A 162 -23.78 -12.57 0.68
N ASP A 163 -22.55 -13.09 0.70
CA ASP A 163 -21.84 -13.51 1.90
C ASP A 163 -20.56 -12.68 2.07
N ARG A 164 -20.33 -12.18 3.30
CA ARG A 164 -19.19 -11.32 3.61
C ARG A 164 -17.85 -12.04 3.48
N ASP A 165 -17.77 -13.27 3.97
CA ASP A 165 -16.51 -14.02 3.96
C ASP A 165 -16.08 -14.32 2.52
N ASN A 166 -17.04 -14.69 1.67
CA ASN A 166 -16.79 -14.89 0.24
C ASN A 166 -16.34 -13.59 -0.45
N PHE A 167 -16.97 -12.46 -0.13
CA PHE A 167 -16.56 -11.18 -0.67
C PHE A 167 -15.14 -10.81 -0.25
N GLU A 168 -14.79 -10.97 1.04
CA GLU A 168 -13.45 -10.67 1.55
C GLU A 168 -12.38 -11.55 0.90
N ILE A 169 -12.64 -12.85 0.71
CA ILE A 169 -11.73 -13.75 -0.01
C ILE A 169 -11.50 -13.28 -1.45
N LEU A 170 -12.56 -12.91 -2.16
CA LEU A 170 -12.45 -12.42 -3.55
C LEU A 170 -11.69 -11.09 -3.62
N ARG A 171 -12.00 -10.16 -2.72
CA ARG A 171 -11.32 -8.86 -2.63
C ARG A 171 -9.84 -9.04 -2.36
N ASP A 172 -9.49 -9.79 -1.32
CA ASP A 172 -8.11 -10.00 -0.89
C ASP A 172 -7.30 -10.73 -1.98
N SER A 173 -7.92 -11.69 -2.65
CA SER A 173 -7.33 -12.36 -3.82
C SER A 173 -7.09 -11.40 -4.98
N ALA A 174 -8.06 -10.54 -5.30
CA ALA A 174 -7.93 -9.55 -6.38
C ALA A 174 -6.87 -8.50 -6.07
N VAL A 175 -6.80 -8.02 -4.82
CA VAL A 175 -5.76 -7.09 -4.36
C VAL A 175 -4.38 -7.71 -4.53
N ARG A 176 -4.19 -8.90 -4.00
CA ARG A 176 -2.92 -9.64 -4.08
C ARG A 176 -2.51 -9.88 -5.54
N GLN A 177 -3.38 -10.49 -6.34
CA GLN A 177 -3.07 -10.81 -7.74
C GLN A 177 -2.75 -9.58 -8.57
N SER A 178 -3.44 -8.46 -8.33
CA SER A 178 -3.15 -7.20 -9.03
C SER A 178 -1.75 -6.68 -8.71
N VAL A 179 -1.35 -6.71 -7.44
CA VAL A 179 -0.01 -6.27 -7.02
C VAL A 179 1.07 -7.23 -7.52
N GLU A 180 0.89 -8.54 -7.33
CA GLU A 180 1.84 -9.57 -7.80
C GLU A 180 2.09 -9.50 -9.30
N LYS A 181 1.01 -9.37 -10.09
CA LYS A 181 1.09 -9.26 -11.54
C LYS A 181 1.91 -8.06 -12.00
N GLU A 182 1.63 -6.87 -11.47
CA GLU A 182 2.35 -5.66 -11.87
C GLU A 182 3.79 -5.68 -11.38
N PHE A 183 4.04 -6.26 -10.22
CA PHE A 183 5.40 -6.42 -9.69
C PHE A 183 6.21 -7.42 -10.54
N ALA A 184 5.63 -8.55 -10.94
CA ALA A 184 6.27 -9.51 -11.84
C ALA A 184 6.59 -8.89 -13.20
N LEU A 185 5.64 -8.17 -13.81
CA LEU A 185 5.85 -7.45 -15.07
C LEU A 185 6.97 -6.40 -14.95
N TYR A 186 7.05 -5.71 -13.81
CA TYR A 186 8.10 -4.76 -13.54
C TYR A 186 9.48 -5.43 -13.46
N ILE A 187 9.59 -6.54 -12.72
CA ILE A 187 10.86 -7.31 -12.61
C ILE A 187 11.30 -7.80 -13.98
N GLU A 188 10.41 -8.36 -14.78
CA GLU A 188 10.71 -8.82 -16.13
C GLU A 188 11.22 -7.66 -17.02
N LYS A 189 10.54 -6.52 -16.97
CA LYS A 189 10.98 -5.31 -17.68
C LYS A 189 12.35 -4.85 -17.22
N TYR A 190 12.58 -4.78 -15.90
CA TYR A 190 13.86 -4.35 -15.33
C TYR A 190 14.99 -5.28 -15.78
N ASN A 191 14.81 -6.60 -15.66
CA ASN A 191 15.80 -7.58 -16.09
C ASN A 191 16.12 -7.45 -17.58
N SER A 192 15.11 -7.24 -18.42
CA SER A 192 15.30 -7.01 -19.86
C SER A 192 16.12 -5.75 -20.16
N LEU A 193 16.01 -4.72 -19.33
CA LEU A 193 16.80 -3.49 -19.45
C LEU A 193 18.26 -3.71 -18.97
N CYS A 194 18.42 -4.42 -17.87
CA CYS A 194 19.75 -4.72 -17.31
C CYS A 194 20.60 -5.61 -18.23
N HIS A 195 19.99 -6.56 -18.93
CA HIS A 195 20.70 -7.38 -19.94
C HIS A 195 21.25 -6.56 -21.12
N LYS A 196 20.68 -5.39 -21.40
CA LYS A 196 21.14 -4.46 -22.46
C LYS A 196 22.22 -3.50 -21.97
N SER A 197 22.34 -3.32 -20.67
CA SER A 197 23.36 -2.49 -20.01
C SER A 197 24.32 -3.39 -19.25
N SER A 198 25.57 -3.00 -19.10
CA SER A 198 26.58 -3.77 -18.36
C SER A 198 26.29 -3.90 -16.84
N PHE A 199 25.08 -3.64 -16.42
CA PHE A 199 24.61 -3.80 -15.04
C PHE A 199 24.12 -5.23 -14.82
N ALA A 200 24.87 -6.00 -14.05
CA ALA A 200 24.69 -7.45 -13.88
C ALA A 200 23.86 -7.79 -12.61
N LEU A 201 22.80 -7.09 -12.32
CA LEU A 201 21.88 -7.47 -11.24
C LEU A 201 20.57 -7.99 -11.85
N GLU A 202 20.39 -9.30 -11.83
CA GLU A 202 19.13 -9.94 -12.18
C GLU A 202 18.23 -9.99 -10.93
N LEU A 203 17.08 -9.34 -10.99
CA LEU A 203 16.12 -9.36 -9.91
C LEU A 203 15.35 -10.68 -9.91
N GLN A 204 15.15 -11.23 -8.73
CA GLN A 204 14.34 -12.42 -8.51
C GLN A 204 13.00 -12.01 -7.89
N PHE A 205 11.90 -12.60 -8.37
CA PHE A 205 10.60 -12.40 -7.75
C PHE A 205 10.62 -13.02 -6.35
N PRO A 206 10.26 -12.25 -5.30
CA PRO A 206 10.29 -12.75 -3.94
C PRO A 206 9.23 -13.82 -3.71
N ALA A 207 9.59 -14.89 -3.02
CA ALA A 207 8.63 -15.81 -2.45
C ALA A 207 8.08 -15.20 -1.16
N VAL A 208 6.98 -14.47 -1.29
CA VAL A 208 6.28 -13.86 -0.14
C VAL A 208 5.24 -14.84 0.35
N ASP A 209 5.25 -15.18 1.63
CA ASP A 209 4.25 -16.08 2.18
C ASP A 209 2.86 -15.41 2.29
N GLU A 210 1.83 -16.23 2.49
CA GLU A 210 0.45 -15.75 2.48
C GLU A 210 0.13 -14.84 3.67
N GLU A 211 0.74 -15.06 4.82
CA GLU A 211 0.53 -14.23 6.02
C GLU A 211 1.15 -12.84 5.84
N ASP A 212 2.33 -12.76 5.24
CA ASP A 212 2.99 -11.49 4.93
C ASP A 212 2.19 -10.70 3.89
N TRP A 213 1.66 -11.35 2.86
CA TRP A 213 0.74 -10.72 1.92
C TRP A 213 -0.51 -10.19 2.62
N LYS A 214 -1.18 -11.01 3.40
CA LYS A 214 -2.40 -10.62 4.11
C LYS A 214 -2.15 -9.45 5.07
N ARG A 215 -1.02 -9.46 5.76
CA ARG A 215 -0.65 -8.36 6.67
C ARG A 215 -0.38 -7.06 5.92
N THR A 216 0.22 -7.12 4.74
CA THR A 216 0.64 -5.94 3.95
C THR A 216 -0.49 -5.34 3.14
N LEU A 217 -1.33 -6.16 2.53
CA LEU A 217 -2.35 -5.73 1.57
C LEU A 217 -3.73 -5.50 2.21
N SER A 218 -3.90 -5.75 3.50
CA SER A 218 -5.20 -5.57 4.18
C SER A 218 -5.54 -4.12 4.51
N ASP A 219 -4.59 -3.19 4.36
CA ASP A 219 -4.77 -1.75 4.61
C ASP A 219 -3.79 -0.93 3.76
N VAL A 220 -3.97 0.40 3.76
CA VAL A 220 -2.99 1.31 3.15
C VAL A 220 -1.61 1.06 3.75
N GLY A 221 -0.62 0.95 2.88
CA GLY A 221 0.72 0.58 3.31
C GLY A 221 1.79 0.84 2.28
N LEU A 222 2.98 0.41 2.62
CA LEU A 222 4.15 0.48 1.77
C LEU A 222 4.85 -0.88 1.79
N LEU A 223 5.25 -1.35 0.62
CA LEU A 223 6.08 -2.52 0.41
C LEU A 223 7.35 -2.09 -0.32
N ALA A 224 8.50 -2.46 0.21
CA ALA A 224 9.79 -2.22 -0.40
C ALA A 224 10.44 -3.55 -0.79
N PHE A 225 10.93 -3.62 -2.04
CA PHE A 225 11.75 -4.71 -2.50
C PHE A 225 13.17 -4.23 -2.71
N ALA A 226 14.13 -4.94 -2.13
CA ALA A 226 15.55 -4.63 -2.21
C ALA A 226 16.37 -5.88 -2.52
N GLN A 227 17.37 -5.73 -3.37
CA GLN A 227 18.31 -6.80 -3.74
C GLN A 227 19.65 -6.21 -4.14
N GLY A 228 20.72 -6.97 -3.93
CA GLY A 228 22.06 -6.59 -4.39
C GLY A 228 22.83 -5.66 -3.46
N PHE A 229 22.47 -5.59 -2.18
CA PHE A 229 23.22 -4.82 -1.19
C PHE A 229 24.68 -5.28 -1.09
N PRO A 230 25.62 -4.36 -0.83
CA PRO A 230 27.03 -4.71 -0.67
C PRO A 230 27.22 -5.57 0.58
N VAL A 231 27.88 -6.70 0.42
CA VAL A 231 28.34 -7.56 1.53
C VAL A 231 29.74 -7.14 1.95
N LEU A 232 30.07 -7.30 3.24
CA LEU A 232 31.43 -7.23 3.75
C LEU A 232 32.33 -8.22 2.96
N HIS A 233 33.39 -7.75 2.34
CA HIS A 233 34.38 -8.47 1.51
C HIS A 233 34.12 -8.50 -0.02
N GLY A 234 33.34 -7.55 -0.55
CA GLY A 234 33.22 -7.36 -2.00
C GLY A 234 32.29 -8.34 -2.74
N GLN A 235 31.59 -9.21 -2.01
CA GLN A 235 30.49 -10.02 -2.55
C GLN A 235 29.21 -9.21 -2.55
N LYS A 236 28.31 -9.48 -3.48
CA LYS A 236 26.96 -8.91 -3.49
C LYS A 236 26.03 -9.81 -2.68
N TYR A 237 25.11 -9.21 -1.94
CA TYR A 237 24.03 -9.96 -1.29
C TYR A 237 23.07 -10.43 -2.38
N GLU A 238 23.11 -11.72 -2.69
CA GLU A 238 22.33 -12.30 -3.80
C GLU A 238 20.87 -12.53 -3.44
N HIS A 239 20.56 -12.51 -2.14
CA HIS A 239 19.17 -12.63 -1.67
C HIS A 239 18.44 -11.29 -1.75
N TYR A 240 17.13 -11.33 -1.78
CA TYR A 240 16.29 -10.14 -1.66
C TYR A 240 15.92 -9.88 -0.19
N ALA A 241 15.64 -8.62 0.12
CA ALA A 241 15.00 -8.19 1.34
C ALA A 241 13.64 -7.58 0.98
N LEU A 242 12.61 -7.93 1.73
CA LEU A 242 11.25 -7.42 1.56
C LEU A 242 10.81 -6.78 2.88
N GLY A 243 10.54 -5.49 2.85
CA GLY A 243 10.01 -4.76 3.98
C GLY A 243 8.57 -4.36 3.74
N CYS A 244 7.73 -4.50 4.76
CA CYS A 244 6.31 -4.22 4.69
C CYS A 244 5.88 -3.41 5.92
N ALA A 245 5.19 -2.30 5.70
CA ALA A 245 4.57 -1.56 6.78
C ALA A 245 3.16 -1.14 6.42
N ARG A 246 2.26 -1.28 7.39
CA ARG A 246 0.90 -0.79 7.30
C ARG A 246 0.83 0.62 7.87
N VAL A 247 0.07 1.47 7.20
CA VAL A 247 -0.28 2.77 7.75
C VAL A 247 -1.33 2.58 8.83
N ILE A 248 -0.94 2.78 10.09
CA ILE A 248 -1.87 2.72 11.21
C ILE A 248 -2.78 3.94 11.11
N ARG A 249 -3.98 3.75 10.59
CA ARG A 249 -5.03 4.77 10.63
C ARG A 249 -5.66 4.76 12.01
N LYS A 250 -5.81 5.91 12.63
CA LYS A 250 -6.77 6.04 13.72
C LYS A 250 -8.15 5.79 13.11
N ALA A 251 -8.91 4.84 13.67
CA ALA A 251 -10.27 4.60 13.23
C ALA A 251 -11.03 5.95 13.23
N PRO A 252 -11.68 6.33 12.13
CA PRO A 252 -12.36 7.60 12.04
C PRO A 252 -13.41 7.69 13.16
N ILE A 253 -13.54 8.87 13.70
CA ILE A 253 -14.56 9.18 14.71
C ILE A 253 -15.83 9.58 13.98
N VAL A 254 -16.93 8.97 14.33
CA VAL A 254 -18.25 9.30 13.79
C VAL A 254 -19.08 10.00 14.86
N GLY A 255 -19.58 11.18 14.51
CA GLY A 255 -20.57 11.93 15.29
C GLY A 255 -21.97 11.62 14.80
N TYR A 256 -22.86 11.42 15.73
CA TYR A 256 -24.26 11.11 15.47
C TYR A 256 -25.18 11.70 16.54
N LYS A 257 -26.45 11.86 16.22
CA LYS A 257 -27.48 12.29 17.16
C LYS A 257 -28.31 11.09 17.62
N TYR A 258 -28.39 10.89 18.93
CA TYR A 258 -29.17 9.81 19.51
C TYR A 258 -29.92 10.33 20.75
N ALA A 259 -31.22 10.04 20.85
CA ALA A 259 -32.09 10.51 21.93
C ALA A 259 -31.99 12.04 22.20
N GLY A 260 -31.82 12.83 21.14
CA GLY A 260 -31.72 14.29 21.22
C GLY A 260 -30.35 14.85 21.58
N GLN A 261 -29.37 14.01 21.88
CA GLN A 261 -28.01 14.42 22.21
C GLN A 261 -26.99 14.03 21.10
N LEU A 262 -25.89 14.77 21.04
CA LEU A 262 -24.80 14.54 20.09
C LEU A 262 -23.74 13.65 20.74
N TYR A 263 -23.44 12.54 20.09
CA TYR A 263 -22.40 11.58 20.54
C TYR A 263 -21.37 11.36 19.46
N TYR A 264 -20.16 11.01 19.88
CA TYR A 264 -19.15 10.51 18.97
C TYR A 264 -18.62 9.14 19.40
N CYS A 265 -18.25 8.30 18.43
CA CYS A 265 -17.67 6.98 18.66
C CYS A 265 -16.67 6.60 17.57
N ARG A 266 -16.01 5.48 17.74
CA ARG A 266 -15.25 4.86 16.64
C ARG A 266 -16.22 4.22 15.66
N THR A 267 -15.89 4.23 14.36
CA THR A 267 -16.74 3.62 13.31
C THR A 267 -16.97 2.12 13.53
N GLY A 268 -16.05 1.41 14.21
CA GLY A 268 -16.23 0.02 14.62
C GLY A 268 -17.04 -0.22 15.89
N CYS A 269 -17.69 0.81 16.44
CA CYS A 269 -18.52 0.67 17.62
C CYS A 269 -19.78 -0.17 17.31
N GLU A 270 -19.98 -1.27 18.02
CA GLU A 270 -21.14 -2.17 17.84
C GLU A 270 -22.47 -1.42 18.03
N PHE A 271 -22.59 -0.61 19.08
CA PHE A 271 -23.79 0.19 19.32
C PHE A 271 -24.10 1.13 18.13
N TYR A 272 -23.10 1.80 17.60
CA TYR A 272 -23.26 2.65 16.43
C TYR A 272 -23.72 1.84 15.21
N ARG A 273 -23.05 0.75 14.93
CA ARG A 273 -23.32 -0.10 13.76
C ARG A 273 -24.73 -0.69 13.82
N ASP A 274 -25.11 -1.23 14.97
CA ASP A 274 -26.30 -2.07 15.09
C ASP A 274 -27.57 -1.25 15.49
N THR A 275 -27.40 -0.06 16.08
CA THR A 275 -28.51 0.73 16.58
C THR A 275 -28.68 2.09 15.92
N VAL A 276 -27.57 2.74 15.58
CA VAL A 276 -27.57 4.15 15.17
C VAL A 276 -27.53 4.30 13.65
N ARG A 277 -26.68 3.53 12.97
CA ARG A 277 -26.41 3.68 11.54
C ARG A 277 -27.67 3.57 10.67
N GLU A 278 -28.59 2.69 11.02
CA GLU A 278 -29.83 2.48 10.27
C GLU A 278 -30.91 3.54 10.56
N ASN A 279 -30.81 4.25 11.70
CA ASN A 279 -31.86 5.14 12.20
C ASN A 279 -31.47 6.63 12.20
N THR A 280 -30.29 7.01 11.68
CA THR A 280 -29.79 8.38 11.79
C THR A 280 -29.25 8.90 10.47
N TRP A 281 -29.80 10.03 9.98
CA TRP A 281 -29.41 10.69 8.74
C TRP A 281 -28.30 11.75 8.94
N ASP A 282 -28.11 12.26 10.17
CA ASP A 282 -27.16 13.31 10.52
C ASP A 282 -25.85 12.70 11.05
N ILE A 283 -25.06 12.11 10.16
CA ILE A 283 -23.74 11.55 10.51
C ILE A 283 -22.64 12.50 10.03
N ILE A 284 -21.73 12.84 10.95
CA ILE A 284 -20.57 13.67 10.66
C ILE A 284 -19.31 12.89 11.03
N TYR A 285 -18.28 12.93 10.16
CA TYR A 285 -17.00 12.28 10.41
C TYR A 285 -15.99 13.31 10.93
N PHE A 286 -15.22 12.90 11.94
CA PHE A 286 -14.14 13.66 12.56
C PHE A 286 -12.83 12.89 12.47
N ASN A 287 -11.72 13.61 12.43
CA ASN A 287 -10.40 12.99 12.37
C ASN A 287 -9.88 12.58 13.77
N ALA A 288 -10.44 13.18 14.82
CA ALA A 288 -10.02 12.94 16.20
C ALA A 288 -11.18 13.17 17.18
N PRO A 289 -11.19 12.49 18.34
CA PRO A 289 -12.17 12.71 19.40
C PRO A 289 -12.24 14.15 19.86
N GLU A 290 -11.10 14.84 19.90
CA GLU A 290 -10.97 16.23 20.33
C GLU A 290 -11.74 17.19 19.39
N GLU A 291 -11.72 16.91 18.09
CA GLU A 291 -12.47 17.69 17.09
C GLU A 291 -13.99 17.52 17.29
N ALA A 292 -14.44 16.30 17.58
CA ALA A 292 -15.85 16.05 17.90
C ALA A 292 -16.26 16.74 19.20
N ALA A 293 -15.43 16.65 20.24
CA ALA A 293 -15.70 17.29 21.52
C ALA A 293 -15.77 18.83 21.40
N GLN A 294 -14.90 19.44 20.60
CA GLN A 294 -14.93 20.90 20.31
C GLN A 294 -16.25 21.33 19.64
N LYS A 295 -16.89 20.42 18.87
CA LYS A 295 -18.19 20.66 18.25
C LYS A 295 -19.38 20.27 19.11
N GLY A 296 -19.16 19.97 20.40
CA GLY A 296 -20.20 19.67 21.38
C GLY A 296 -20.71 18.24 21.38
N TYR A 297 -19.95 17.29 20.78
CA TYR A 297 -20.30 15.88 20.84
C TYR A 297 -19.73 15.23 22.11
N PHE A 298 -20.47 14.35 22.73
CA PHE A 298 -20.07 13.59 23.90
C PHE A 298 -19.53 12.20 23.52
N PRO A 299 -18.59 11.64 24.27
CA PRO A 299 -18.09 10.30 24.00
C PRO A 299 -19.19 9.24 24.18
N CYS A 300 -19.26 8.30 23.25
CA CYS A 300 -20.13 7.15 23.35
C CYS A 300 -19.79 6.32 24.58
N THR A 301 -20.78 5.99 25.40
CA THR A 301 -20.61 5.24 26.64
C THR A 301 -20.27 3.76 26.41
N TYR A 302 -20.53 3.22 25.21
CA TYR A 302 -20.29 1.82 24.85
C TYR A 302 -18.84 1.55 24.45
N CYS A 303 -18.29 2.32 23.52
CA CYS A 303 -16.92 2.07 23.03
C CYS A 303 -15.85 2.96 23.68
N ARG A 304 -16.24 4.03 24.40
CA ARG A 304 -15.31 4.99 25.05
C ARG A 304 -14.15 5.36 24.12
N PRO A 305 -14.43 6.04 23.00
CA PRO A 305 -13.50 6.28 21.89
C PRO A 305 -12.27 7.09 22.30
#